data_c665d3c76fc4b1f9cdbeee260dd78c49
#
_entry.id   c665d3c76fc4b1f9cdbeee260dd78c49
#
_cell.length_a   1.000
_cell.length_b   1.000
_cell.length_c   1.000
_cell.angle_alpha   90.00
_cell.angle_beta   90.00
_cell.angle_gamma   90.00
#
_symmetry.space_group_name_H-M   'P 1'
#
loop_
_entity.id
_entity.type
_entity.pdbx_description
1 polymer ?
#
loop_
_entity_poly.entity_id
_entity_poly.type
_entity_poly.pdbx_seq_one_letter_code
_entity_poly.pdbx_strand_id
1 'polypeptide(L)'
;MKLKNHPYAQCSVRELIDGSVVFTSYNTDVIYIDKEGWLYVTGLYSATTRKQIGYFLKEYVPALSYYDIKYLYYNRRVFNIYTGEFKNG
;
A
#
# COMPACT_ATOMS: atom_id res chain seq x y z
N MET A 1 7.96 0.48 11.57
CA MET A 1 7.99 -0.99 11.58
C MET A 1 8.37 -1.53 10.21
N LYS A 2 9.17 -2.59 10.16
CA LYS A 2 9.54 -3.23 8.89
C LYS A 2 8.60 -4.39 8.59
N LEU A 3 8.42 -4.69 7.31
CA LEU A 3 7.66 -5.86 6.90
C LEU A 3 8.38 -7.15 7.29
N LYS A 4 7.66 -8.13 7.82
CA LYS A 4 8.24 -9.38 8.32
C LYS A 4 9.01 -10.15 7.28
N ASN A 5 8.45 -10.27 6.08
CA ASN A 5 9.00 -11.10 5.01
C ASN A 5 9.79 -10.29 3.99
N HIS A 6 10.13 -9.04 4.34
CA HIS A 6 10.79 -8.14 3.42
C HIS A 6 12.30 -8.28 3.49
N PRO A 7 12.98 -8.59 2.37
CA PRO A 7 14.44 -8.77 2.36
C PRO A 7 15.22 -7.46 2.31
N TYR A 8 14.55 -6.32 2.13
CA TYR A 8 15.20 -5.02 1.93
C TYR A 8 14.95 -4.10 3.11
N ALA A 9 15.95 -3.31 3.49
CA ALA A 9 15.89 -2.43 4.65
C ALA A 9 15.25 -1.07 4.37
N GLN A 10 15.00 -0.71 3.11
CA GLN A 10 14.60 0.64 2.71
C GLN A 10 13.09 0.85 2.67
N CYS A 11 12.29 -0.03 3.22
CA CYS A 11 10.86 0.21 3.33
C CYS A 11 10.38 -0.01 4.75
N SER A 12 9.28 0.61 5.08
CA SER A 12 8.70 0.50 6.42
C SER A 12 7.18 0.66 6.36
N VAL A 13 6.52 0.15 7.39
CA VAL A 13 5.09 0.32 7.60
C VAL A 13 4.89 1.00 8.94
N ARG A 14 4.11 2.07 8.95
CA ARG A 14 3.73 2.78 10.19
C ARG A 14 2.25 2.60 10.43
N GLU A 15 1.91 2.15 11.62
CA GLU A 15 0.53 2.09 12.07
C GLU A 15 0.29 3.28 12.99
N LEU A 16 -0.63 4.16 12.59
CA LEU A 16 -0.89 5.40 13.32
C LEU A 16 -1.92 5.17 14.43
N ILE A 17 -1.99 6.11 15.37
CA ILE A 17 -2.87 6.02 16.52
C ILE A 17 -4.34 5.90 16.12
N ASP A 18 -4.74 6.56 15.04
CA ASP A 18 -6.14 6.53 14.56
C ASP A 18 -6.49 5.25 13.77
N GLY A 19 -5.55 4.32 13.62
CA GLY A 19 -5.77 3.10 12.86
C GLY A 19 -5.32 3.15 11.41
N SER A 20 -4.83 4.30 10.95
CA SER A 20 -4.28 4.43 9.59
C SER A 20 -2.97 3.67 9.45
N VAL A 21 -2.65 3.26 8.20
CA VAL A 21 -1.41 2.55 7.89
C VAL A 21 -0.72 3.28 6.75
N VAL A 22 0.58 3.52 6.89
CA VAL A 22 1.39 4.18 5.85
C VAL A 22 2.54 3.25 5.46
N PHE A 23 2.61 2.91 4.19
CA PHE A 23 3.73 2.15 3.63
C PHE A 23 4.67 3.10 2.91
N THR A 24 5.93 3.13 3.34
CA THR A 24 6.96 4.02 2.84
C THR A 24 8.08 3.21 2.16
N SER A 25 8.50 3.64 0.98
CA SER A 25 9.65 3.09 0.26
C SER A 25 10.65 4.21 0.02
N TYR A 26 11.89 4.04 0.49
CA TYR A 26 12.97 5.02 0.31
C TYR A 26 12.58 6.44 0.76
N ASN A 27 11.96 6.59 1.89
CA ASN A 27 11.50 7.88 2.44
C ASN A 27 10.33 8.52 1.68
N THR A 28 9.67 7.74 0.80
CA THR A 28 8.50 8.24 0.05
C THR A 28 7.29 7.38 0.39
N ASP A 29 6.20 8.03 0.76
CA ASP A 29 4.96 7.31 1.03
C ASP A 29 4.39 6.79 -0.29
N VAL A 30 4.08 5.50 -0.34
CA VAL A 30 3.60 4.81 -1.55
C VAL A 30 2.14 4.41 -1.41
N ILE A 31 1.76 3.88 -0.27
CA ILE A 31 0.39 3.44 0.01
C ILE A 31 -0.04 4.00 1.36
N TYR A 32 -1.26 4.51 1.39
CA TYR A 32 -1.87 4.98 2.62
C TYR A 32 -3.24 4.31 2.76
N ILE A 33 -3.50 3.73 3.93
CA ILE A 33 -4.81 3.15 4.24
C ILE A 33 -5.37 3.94 5.41
N ASP A 34 -6.51 4.61 5.19
CA ASP A 34 -7.09 5.41 6.27
C ASP A 34 -7.82 4.53 7.29
N LYS A 35 -8.29 5.14 8.36
CA LYS A 35 -8.94 4.42 9.47
C LYS A 35 -10.23 3.72 9.04
N GLU A 36 -10.83 4.13 7.93
CA GLU A 36 -12.04 3.53 7.39
C GLU A 36 -11.76 2.41 6.41
N GLY A 37 -10.48 2.15 6.12
CA GLY A 37 -10.06 1.07 5.26
C GLY A 37 -9.87 1.45 3.79
N TRP A 38 -9.95 2.75 3.45
CA TRP A 38 -9.71 3.18 2.08
C TRP A 38 -8.22 3.23 1.79
N LEU A 39 -7.82 2.51 0.76
CA LEU A 39 -6.43 2.40 0.34
C LEU A 39 -6.17 3.36 -0.82
N TYR A 40 -5.20 4.25 -0.61
CA TYR A 40 -4.75 5.24 -1.59
C TYR A 40 -3.35 4.88 -2.06
N VAL A 41 -3.10 4.97 -3.36
CA VAL A 41 -1.77 4.76 -3.92
C VAL A 41 -1.20 6.13 -4.28
N THR A 42 -0.11 6.52 -3.63
CA THR A 42 0.48 7.85 -3.80
C THR A 42 1.67 7.87 -4.75
N GLY A 43 2.21 6.70 -5.12
CA GLY A 43 3.30 6.65 -6.10
C GLY A 43 3.71 5.24 -6.48
N LEU A 44 4.27 5.13 -7.69
CA LEU A 44 4.89 3.91 -8.20
C LEU A 44 6.22 4.33 -8.81
N TYR A 45 7.35 3.94 -8.21
CA TYR A 45 8.63 4.54 -8.57
C TYR A 45 9.60 3.62 -9.29
N SER A 46 9.91 2.44 -8.76
CA SER A 46 10.97 1.61 -9.31
C SER A 46 10.63 0.12 -9.23
N ALA A 47 11.48 -0.72 -9.86
CA ALA A 47 11.35 -2.16 -9.74
C ALA A 47 11.46 -2.65 -8.30
N THR A 48 12.31 -2.01 -7.50
CA THR A 48 12.44 -2.34 -6.09
C THR A 48 11.16 -1.99 -5.33
N THR A 49 10.57 -0.83 -5.60
CA THR A 49 9.28 -0.44 -5.03
C THR A 49 8.20 -1.46 -5.38
N ARG A 50 8.19 -1.96 -6.62
CA ARG A 50 7.24 -2.99 -7.05
C ARG A 50 7.33 -4.24 -6.17
N LYS A 51 8.54 -4.73 -5.91
CA LYS A 51 8.74 -5.89 -5.05
C LYS A 51 8.30 -5.63 -3.62
N GLN A 52 8.63 -4.44 -3.11
CA GLN A 52 8.24 -4.03 -1.76
C GLN A 52 6.73 -3.95 -1.62
N ILE A 53 6.04 -3.42 -2.61
CA ILE A 53 4.57 -3.39 -2.63
C ILE A 53 4.00 -4.82 -2.57
N GLY A 54 4.58 -5.75 -3.31
CA GLY A 54 4.16 -7.14 -3.27
C GLY A 54 4.25 -7.74 -1.87
N TYR A 55 5.34 -7.51 -1.16
CA TYR A 55 5.49 -7.99 0.22
C TYR A 55 4.49 -7.31 1.17
N PHE A 56 4.28 -6.02 1.01
CA PHE A 56 3.30 -5.29 1.82
C PHE A 56 1.89 -5.86 1.63
N LEU A 57 1.48 -6.08 0.39
CA LEU A 57 0.14 -6.60 0.10
C LEU A 57 -0.06 -8.00 0.67
N LYS A 58 0.95 -8.85 0.63
CA LYS A 58 0.87 -10.17 1.23
C LYS A 58 0.54 -10.13 2.72
N GLU A 59 1.08 -9.16 3.43
CA GLU A 59 0.87 -9.05 4.88
C GLU A 59 -0.40 -8.29 5.25
N TYR A 60 -0.74 -7.24 4.52
CA TYR A 60 -1.78 -6.31 4.92
C TYR A 60 -3.04 -6.38 4.06
N VAL A 61 -2.89 -6.65 2.76
CA VAL A 61 -4.03 -6.65 1.82
C VAL A 61 -3.87 -7.80 0.82
N PRO A 62 -3.98 -9.05 1.26
CA PRO A 62 -3.71 -10.19 0.37
C PRO A 62 -4.70 -10.32 -0.78
N ALA A 63 -5.83 -9.61 -0.73
CA ALA A 63 -6.81 -9.62 -1.81
C ALA A 63 -6.34 -8.87 -3.06
N LEU A 64 -5.33 -8.01 -2.92
CA LEU A 64 -4.81 -7.21 -4.03
C LEU A 64 -3.45 -7.70 -4.47
N SER A 65 -3.16 -7.52 -5.78
CA SER A 65 -1.84 -7.75 -6.36
C SER A 65 -1.21 -6.40 -6.76
N TYR A 66 0.05 -6.44 -7.19
CA TYR A 66 0.71 -5.24 -7.71
C TYR A 66 -0.07 -4.63 -8.88
N TYR A 67 -0.67 -5.47 -9.72
CA TYR A 67 -1.43 -5.00 -10.88
C TYR A 67 -2.66 -4.21 -10.46
N ASP A 68 -3.29 -4.59 -9.36
CA ASP A 68 -4.41 -3.84 -8.79
C ASP A 68 -3.94 -2.48 -8.28
N ILE A 69 -2.78 -2.42 -7.63
CA ILE A 69 -2.19 -1.16 -7.18
C ILE A 69 -1.91 -0.24 -8.37
N LYS A 70 -1.35 -0.80 -9.44
CA LYS A 70 -1.09 -0.05 -10.67
C LYS A 70 -2.37 0.51 -11.27
N TYR A 71 -3.44 -0.31 -11.31
CA TYR A 71 -4.75 0.14 -11.77
C TYR A 71 -5.28 1.31 -10.94
N LEU A 72 -5.22 1.20 -9.61
CA LEU A 72 -5.69 2.25 -8.72
C LEU A 72 -4.91 3.55 -8.93
N TYR A 73 -3.60 3.45 -9.09
CA TYR A 73 -2.75 4.61 -9.28
C TYR A 73 -3.06 5.36 -10.59
N TYR A 74 -3.08 4.62 -11.70
CA TYR A 74 -3.28 5.25 -13.02
C TYR A 74 -4.71 5.71 -13.26
N ASN A 75 -5.69 5.11 -12.60
CA ASN A 75 -7.08 5.49 -12.74
C ASN A 75 -7.57 6.40 -11.61
N ARG A 76 -6.69 6.75 -10.69
CA ARG A 76 -7.01 7.61 -9.53
C ARG A 76 -8.20 7.09 -8.75
N ARG A 77 -8.19 5.78 -8.48
CA ARG A 77 -9.24 5.12 -7.71
C ARG A 77 -8.71 4.64 -6.38
N VAL A 78 -9.61 4.42 -5.44
CA VAL A 78 -9.27 3.87 -4.13
C VAL A 78 -10.06 2.59 -3.89
N PHE A 79 -9.55 1.74 -3.02
CA PHE A 79 -10.13 0.44 -2.72
C PHE A 79 -10.36 0.33 -1.21
N ASN A 80 -11.53 -0.17 -0.82
CA ASN A 80 -11.81 -0.40 0.60
C ASN A 80 -11.40 -1.82 0.99
N ILE A 81 -10.46 -1.96 1.91
CA ILE A 81 -9.94 -3.28 2.31
C ILE A 81 -10.93 -4.09 3.14
N TYR A 82 -11.97 -3.45 3.69
CA TYR A 82 -12.98 -4.14 4.49
C TYR A 82 -14.19 -4.56 3.66
N THR A 83 -14.61 -3.76 2.72
CA THR A 83 -15.82 -4.00 1.93
C THR A 83 -15.54 -4.55 0.53
N GLY A 84 -14.32 -4.36 0.01
CA GLY A 84 -13.98 -4.77 -1.35
C GLY A 84 -14.45 -3.80 -2.43
N GLU A 85 -14.93 -2.62 -2.04
CA GLU A 85 -15.46 -1.64 -2.99
C GLU A 85 -14.35 -0.78 -3.60
N PHE A 86 -14.59 -0.33 -4.84
CA PHE A 86 -13.75 0.66 -5.51
C PHE A 86 -14.54 1.96 -5.68
N LYS A 87 -13.88 3.10 -5.56
CA LYS A 87 -14.49 4.41 -5.86
C LYS A 87 -13.44 5.36 -6.41
N ASN A 88 -13.88 6.49 -6.95
CA ASN A 88 -12.97 7.55 -7.38
C ASN A 88 -12.35 8.21 -6.14
N GLY A 89 -11.04 8.31 -6.19
CA GLY A 89 -10.28 8.89 -5.08
C GLY A 89 -10.19 10.39 -5.12
#